data_f384fd652e3204c888d44385a0878d31
#
_entry.id   f384fd652e3204c888d44385a0878d31
#
_cell.length_a   1.000
_cell.length_b   1.000
_cell.length_c   1.000
_cell.angle_alpha   90.00
_cell.angle_beta   90.00
_cell.angle_gamma   90.00
#
_symmetry.space_group_name_H-M   'P 1'
#
loop_
_entity.id
_entity.type
_entity.pdbx_description
1 polymer ?
#
loop_
_entity_poly.entity_id
_entity_poly.type
_entity_poly.pdbx_seq_one_letter_code
_entity_poly.pdbx_strand_id
1 'polypeptide(L)'
;LSFKIIIDESHQNFTDKADAIVQLFKTNKIIRCSATPIVDKKAKLIEIAEEDVIAEGLIKKLLVINENFPQTIETDNQTWYLLERALNKQREIKSIFLNKGIAVNPLIVVQLPNNSDALCDSVEEYFATQGINIENDTLAIWLSGRHENIENISDNDGKQIAVVIKQAVATGWDCPRAQILVKLRENMDETFEIQTIGRIRRMPEANHYDNQLLDYCYIYTLDKAFIEYAKKESGAHAVKKVFIKPQYKTFRL
;
A
#
# COMPACT_ATOMS: atom_id res chain seq x y z
N LEU A 1 37.85 9.42 -17.32
CA LEU A 1 36.69 9.53 -16.40
C LEU A 1 36.33 8.14 -15.91
N SER A 2 36.23 7.94 -14.59
CA SER A 2 35.76 6.68 -13.99
C SER A 2 34.27 6.84 -13.63
N PHE A 3 33.38 6.07 -14.26
CA PHE A 3 31.96 6.07 -13.97
C PHE A 3 31.62 5.04 -12.90
N LYS A 4 30.67 5.38 -12.04
CA LYS A 4 29.91 4.45 -11.21
C LYS A 4 28.45 4.55 -11.66
N ILE A 5 27.81 3.42 -11.88
CA ILE A 5 26.41 3.39 -12.34
C ILE A 5 25.58 2.79 -11.21
N ILE A 6 24.49 3.46 -10.87
CA ILE A 6 23.44 2.94 -9.96
C ILE A 6 22.17 2.80 -10.79
N ILE A 7 21.58 1.61 -10.79
CA ILE A 7 20.35 1.30 -11.50
C ILE A 7 19.31 0.93 -10.45
N ASP A 8 18.33 1.80 -10.30
CA ASP A 8 17.18 1.55 -9.44
C ASP A 8 16.08 0.79 -10.21
N GLU A 9 15.25 0.04 -9.49
CA GLU A 9 14.21 -0.85 -10.05
C GLU A 9 14.74 -1.74 -11.19
N SER A 10 15.90 -2.31 -10.99
CA SER A 10 16.66 -3.01 -12.04
C SER A 10 15.93 -4.21 -12.64
N HIS A 11 14.90 -4.74 -11.97
CA HIS A 11 14.05 -5.83 -12.48
C HIS A 11 13.13 -5.38 -13.62
N GLN A 12 12.76 -4.09 -13.70
CA GLN A 12 11.84 -3.57 -14.73
C GLN A 12 12.53 -3.36 -16.08
N ASN A 13 13.82 -3.06 -16.06
CA ASN A 13 14.59 -2.65 -17.24
C ASN A 13 15.70 -3.64 -17.60
N PHE A 14 15.55 -4.92 -17.25
CA PHE A 14 16.50 -5.96 -17.59
C PHE A 14 16.31 -6.41 -19.05
N THR A 15 16.72 -5.54 -20.00
CA THR A 15 16.63 -5.81 -21.44
C THR A 15 18.01 -5.70 -22.09
N ASP A 16 18.20 -6.42 -23.19
CA ASP A 16 19.45 -6.36 -23.97
C ASP A 16 19.82 -4.93 -24.38
N LYS A 17 18.82 -4.08 -24.65
CA LYS A 17 19.02 -2.67 -24.97
C LYS A 17 19.55 -1.88 -23.78
N ALA A 18 19.00 -2.08 -22.59
CA ALA A 18 19.46 -1.43 -21.38
C ALA A 18 20.89 -1.85 -21.02
N ASP A 19 21.21 -3.13 -21.14
CA ASP A 19 22.56 -3.62 -20.93
C ASP A 19 23.56 -3.07 -21.97
N ALA A 20 23.17 -2.95 -23.24
CA ALA A 20 23.99 -2.33 -24.27
C ALA A 20 24.34 -0.87 -23.93
N ILE A 21 23.37 -0.10 -23.41
CA ILE A 21 23.61 1.29 -22.95
C ILE A 21 24.60 1.31 -21.79
N VAL A 22 24.42 0.44 -20.80
CA VAL A 22 25.32 0.34 -19.64
C VAL A 22 26.75 0.00 -20.06
N GLN A 23 26.92 -0.88 -21.05
CA GLN A 23 28.23 -1.28 -21.58
C GLN A 23 28.98 -0.13 -22.28
N LEU A 24 28.27 0.88 -22.82
CA LEU A 24 28.92 2.06 -23.43
C LEU A 24 29.80 2.83 -22.42
N PHE A 25 29.47 2.78 -21.14
CA PHE A 25 30.23 3.46 -20.09
C PHE A 25 31.52 2.74 -19.70
N LYS A 26 31.78 1.53 -20.22
CA LYS A 26 33.00 0.74 -19.98
C LYS A 26 33.42 0.69 -18.51
N THR A 27 32.45 0.55 -17.61
CA THR A 27 32.69 0.45 -16.16
C THR A 27 32.27 -0.92 -15.62
N ASN A 28 33.01 -1.41 -14.62
CA ASN A 28 32.63 -2.58 -13.83
C ASN A 28 32.03 -2.20 -12.47
N LYS A 29 31.83 -0.91 -12.21
CA LYS A 29 31.28 -0.40 -10.94
C LYS A 29 29.80 -0.12 -11.13
N ILE A 30 28.99 -1.19 -11.12
CA ILE A 30 27.55 -1.13 -11.31
C ILE A 30 26.89 -1.64 -10.04
N ILE A 31 25.98 -0.87 -9.48
CA ILE A 31 25.10 -1.24 -8.36
C ILE A 31 23.69 -1.33 -8.94
N ARG A 32 23.03 -2.45 -8.74
CA ARG A 32 21.65 -2.68 -9.11
C ARG A 32 20.81 -2.80 -7.85
N CYS A 33 19.80 -1.96 -7.71
CA CYS A 33 18.85 -1.97 -6.60
C CYS A 33 17.52 -2.54 -7.07
N SER A 34 16.91 -3.42 -6.28
CA SER A 34 15.59 -3.97 -6.57
C SER A 34 15.03 -4.67 -5.32
N ALA A 35 13.73 -4.58 -5.10
CA ALA A 35 13.02 -5.42 -4.12
C ALA A 35 12.91 -6.89 -4.58
N THR A 36 12.94 -7.11 -5.92
CA THR A 36 12.86 -8.43 -6.56
C THR A 36 14.02 -8.60 -7.55
N PRO A 37 15.26 -8.78 -7.06
CA PRO A 37 16.43 -8.73 -7.92
C PRO A 37 16.53 -9.96 -8.85
N ILE A 38 16.86 -9.71 -10.11
CA ILE A 38 17.36 -10.76 -11.02
C ILE A 38 18.86 -10.87 -10.78
N VAL A 39 19.28 -11.97 -10.16
CA VAL A 39 20.68 -12.15 -9.76
C VAL A 39 21.52 -12.68 -10.93
N ASP A 40 22.50 -11.90 -11.36
CA ASP A 40 23.56 -12.39 -12.24
C ASP A 40 24.55 -13.23 -11.43
N LYS A 41 24.94 -14.40 -11.94
CA LYS A 41 25.92 -15.31 -11.31
C LYS A 41 27.29 -14.67 -11.05
N LYS A 42 27.61 -13.58 -11.73
CA LYS A 42 28.87 -12.82 -11.57
C LYS A 42 28.73 -11.63 -10.60
N ALA A 43 27.54 -11.31 -10.16
CA ALA A 43 27.29 -10.20 -9.25
C ALA A 43 27.39 -10.66 -7.79
N LYS A 44 27.88 -9.76 -6.92
CA LYS A 44 27.77 -9.96 -5.49
C LYS A 44 26.39 -9.47 -5.03
N LEU A 45 25.57 -10.36 -4.52
CA LEU A 45 24.33 -10.00 -3.87
C LEU A 45 24.62 -9.43 -2.47
N ILE A 46 24.01 -8.29 -2.16
CA ILE A 46 23.95 -7.73 -0.81
C ILE A 46 22.47 -7.62 -0.49
N GLU A 47 22.04 -8.33 0.53
CA GLU A 47 20.69 -8.29 1.05
C GLU A 47 20.69 -7.48 2.34
N ILE A 48 19.70 -6.60 2.49
CA ILE A 48 19.45 -5.83 3.71
C ILE A 48 18.28 -6.52 4.41
N ALA A 49 18.52 -7.00 5.62
CA ALA A 49 17.49 -7.69 6.38
C ALA A 49 16.34 -6.73 6.75
N GLU A 50 15.11 -7.22 6.71
CA GLU A 50 13.93 -6.41 7.05
C GLU A 50 14.00 -5.90 8.50
N GLU A 51 14.54 -6.71 9.41
CA GLU A 51 14.73 -6.36 10.81
C GLU A 51 15.63 -5.14 11.01
N ASP A 52 16.66 -5.00 10.17
CA ASP A 52 17.57 -3.84 10.21
C ASP A 52 16.81 -2.58 9.74
N VAL A 53 15.99 -2.69 8.70
CA VAL A 53 15.19 -1.56 8.19
C VAL A 53 14.12 -1.14 9.20
N ILE A 54 13.52 -2.10 9.91
CA ILE A 54 12.61 -1.85 11.02
C ILE A 54 13.34 -1.16 12.17
N ALA A 55 14.52 -1.68 12.56
CA ALA A 55 15.29 -1.12 13.67
C ALA A 55 15.69 0.34 13.45
N GLU A 56 15.97 0.71 12.20
CA GLU A 56 16.24 2.11 11.79
C GLU A 56 14.97 2.99 11.73
N GLY A 57 13.79 2.43 11.97
CA GLY A 57 12.51 3.18 11.97
C GLY A 57 12.02 3.60 10.59
N LEU A 58 12.54 3.01 9.51
CA LEU A 58 12.18 3.40 8.14
C LEU A 58 10.84 2.83 7.69
N ILE A 59 10.49 1.65 8.20
CA ILE A 59 9.24 0.96 7.88
C ILE A 59 8.50 0.54 9.17
N LYS A 60 7.20 0.34 9.03
CA LYS A 60 6.31 -0.12 10.10
C LYS A 60 6.67 -1.52 10.54
N LYS A 61 6.58 -1.77 11.85
CA LYS A 61 7.00 -3.02 12.51
C LYS A 61 6.18 -4.23 12.08
N LEU A 62 4.90 -4.04 11.77
CA LEU A 62 3.99 -5.14 11.49
C LEU A 62 2.93 -4.77 10.45
N LEU A 63 2.56 -5.76 9.64
CA LEU A 63 1.41 -5.74 8.75
C LEU A 63 0.25 -6.49 9.41
N VAL A 64 -0.87 -5.81 9.64
CA VAL A 64 -2.08 -6.38 10.24
C VAL A 64 -3.15 -6.52 9.18
N ILE A 65 -3.66 -7.73 8.97
CA ILE A 65 -4.68 -8.00 7.96
C ILE A 65 -5.99 -8.34 8.64
N ASN A 66 -7.07 -7.67 8.23
CA ASN A 66 -8.44 -7.92 8.70
C ASN A 66 -8.57 -7.88 10.23
N GLU A 67 -7.97 -6.86 10.86
CA GLU A 67 -8.05 -6.69 12.29
C GLU A 67 -9.50 -6.66 12.78
N ASN A 68 -9.78 -7.41 13.86
CA ASN A 68 -11.11 -7.49 14.48
C ASN A 68 -12.26 -7.94 13.57
N PHE A 69 -11.96 -8.64 12.46
CA PHE A 69 -13.01 -9.27 11.67
C PHE A 69 -13.64 -10.44 12.43
N PRO A 70 -14.96 -10.60 12.39
CA PRO A 70 -15.63 -11.79 12.89
C PRO A 70 -15.24 -13.00 12.04
N GLN A 71 -15.48 -14.21 12.55
CA GLN A 71 -15.24 -15.43 11.77
C GLN A 71 -16.12 -15.50 10.51
N THR A 72 -17.31 -14.92 10.58
CA THR A 72 -18.26 -14.85 9.47
C THR A 72 -18.76 -13.41 9.33
N ILE A 73 -18.67 -12.86 8.12
CA ILE A 73 -19.22 -11.55 7.78
C ILE A 73 -20.66 -11.75 7.28
N GLU A 74 -21.60 -11.04 7.90
CA GLU A 74 -23.00 -10.97 7.51
C GLU A 74 -23.26 -9.54 7.01
N THR A 75 -23.17 -9.32 5.70
CA THR A 75 -23.44 -8.02 5.09
C THR A 75 -23.85 -8.20 3.62
N ASP A 76 -24.78 -7.36 3.18
CA ASP A 76 -25.19 -7.29 1.77
C ASP A 76 -24.18 -6.45 0.95
N ASN A 77 -23.42 -5.57 1.61
CA ASN A 77 -22.42 -4.73 0.95
C ASN A 77 -21.03 -4.95 1.57
N GLN A 78 -20.24 -5.84 0.95
CA GLN A 78 -18.90 -6.19 1.37
C GLN A 78 -17.92 -5.02 1.24
N THR A 79 -18.07 -4.21 0.19
CA THR A 79 -17.23 -3.03 -0.04
C THR A 79 -17.41 -2.03 1.10
N TRP A 80 -18.63 -1.68 1.43
CA TRP A 80 -18.93 -0.75 2.51
C TRP A 80 -18.43 -1.24 3.86
N TYR A 81 -18.54 -2.55 4.12
CA TYR A 81 -17.99 -3.15 5.32
C TYR A 81 -16.48 -2.94 5.45
N LEU A 82 -15.72 -3.18 4.35
CA LEU A 82 -14.27 -2.98 4.36
C LEU A 82 -13.90 -1.50 4.56
N LEU A 83 -14.63 -0.59 3.89
CA LEU A 83 -14.43 0.85 4.01
C LEU A 83 -14.73 1.35 5.43
N GLU A 84 -15.79 0.85 6.06
CA GLU A 84 -16.14 1.17 7.45
C GLU A 84 -15.02 0.79 8.41
N ARG A 85 -14.46 -0.43 8.27
CA ARG A 85 -13.35 -0.89 9.09
C ARG A 85 -12.12 -0.02 8.91
N ALA A 86 -11.79 0.32 7.68
CA ALA A 86 -10.66 1.18 7.37
C ALA A 86 -10.84 2.60 7.93
N LEU A 87 -12.04 3.17 7.80
CA LEU A 87 -12.32 4.53 8.31
C LEU A 87 -12.30 4.59 9.82
N ASN A 88 -12.83 3.58 10.51
CA ASN A 88 -12.76 3.49 11.97
C ASN A 88 -11.30 3.39 12.44
N LYS A 89 -10.47 2.60 11.75
CA LYS A 89 -9.04 2.50 12.04
C LYS A 89 -8.32 3.82 11.78
N GLN A 90 -8.63 4.52 10.70
CA GLN A 90 -8.05 5.83 10.39
C GLN A 90 -8.36 6.86 11.50
N ARG A 91 -9.61 6.90 11.95
CA ARG A 91 -10.04 7.80 13.03
C ARG A 91 -9.32 7.48 14.36
N GLU A 92 -9.15 6.19 14.67
CA GLU A 92 -8.43 5.73 15.85
C GLU A 92 -6.96 6.16 15.80
N ILE A 93 -6.25 5.88 14.71
CA ILE A 93 -4.84 6.26 14.52
C ILE A 93 -4.68 7.78 14.57
N LYS A 94 -5.54 8.51 13.86
CA LYS A 94 -5.52 9.99 13.86
C LYS A 94 -5.67 10.57 15.26
N SER A 95 -6.57 10.01 16.07
CA SER A 95 -6.77 10.48 17.45
C SER A 95 -5.50 10.33 18.31
N ILE A 96 -4.74 9.26 18.11
CA ILE A 96 -3.49 9.01 18.83
C ILE A 96 -2.39 9.98 18.37
N PHE A 97 -2.26 10.23 17.06
CA PHE A 97 -1.33 11.24 16.55
C PHE A 97 -1.62 12.62 17.14
N LEU A 98 -2.89 13.03 17.15
CA LEU A 98 -3.33 14.30 17.74
C LEU A 98 -3.02 14.38 19.25
N ASN A 99 -3.30 13.31 20.00
CA ASN A 99 -3.01 13.25 21.44
C ASN A 99 -1.51 13.32 21.75
N LYS A 100 -0.65 12.86 20.81
CA LYS A 100 0.80 12.98 20.92
C LYS A 100 1.34 14.32 20.39
N GLY A 101 0.51 15.19 19.84
CA GLY A 101 0.92 16.45 19.23
C GLY A 101 1.67 16.28 17.89
N ILE A 102 1.46 15.15 17.21
CA ILE A 102 2.12 14.81 15.94
C ILE A 102 1.20 15.17 14.79
N ALA A 103 1.68 15.99 13.85
CA ALA A 103 0.91 16.45 12.70
C ALA A 103 0.91 15.44 11.55
N VAL A 104 0.34 14.24 11.79
CA VAL A 104 0.14 13.21 10.76
C VAL A 104 -1.35 12.92 10.60
N ASN A 105 -1.85 13.03 9.37
CA ASN A 105 -3.20 12.62 8.99
C ASN A 105 -3.13 11.28 8.23
N PRO A 106 -3.42 10.13 8.87
CA PRO A 106 -3.31 8.82 8.22
C PRO A 106 -4.19 8.75 6.98
N LEU A 107 -3.64 8.24 5.87
CA LEU A 107 -4.34 8.10 4.60
C LEU A 107 -4.81 6.66 4.40
N ILE A 108 -6.06 6.50 3.98
CA ILE A 108 -6.62 5.25 3.48
C ILE A 108 -6.36 5.19 1.98
N VAL A 109 -5.76 4.09 1.52
CA VAL A 109 -5.63 3.78 0.09
C VAL A 109 -6.70 2.76 -0.27
N VAL A 110 -7.60 3.09 -1.20
CA VAL A 110 -8.61 2.17 -1.73
C VAL A 110 -8.18 1.71 -3.11
N GLN A 111 -7.83 0.44 -3.23
CA GLN A 111 -7.35 -0.15 -4.47
C GLN A 111 -8.47 -0.88 -5.20
N LEU A 112 -8.85 -0.36 -6.36
CA LEU A 112 -9.89 -0.90 -7.21
C LEU A 112 -9.34 -1.90 -8.25
N PRO A 113 -10.15 -2.88 -8.71
CA PRO A 113 -9.85 -3.69 -9.90
C PRO A 113 -9.90 -2.83 -11.18
N ASN A 114 -9.40 -3.40 -12.28
CA ASN A 114 -9.59 -2.80 -13.59
C ASN A 114 -11.10 -2.86 -13.97
N ASN A 115 -11.57 -1.92 -14.80
CA ASN A 115 -12.97 -1.86 -15.27
C ASN A 115 -14.00 -1.88 -14.10
N SER A 116 -13.85 -0.96 -13.15
CA SER A 116 -14.63 -0.94 -11.91
C SER A 116 -15.29 0.42 -11.66
N ASP A 117 -15.90 1.02 -12.67
CA ASP A 117 -16.48 2.36 -12.52
C ASP A 117 -17.65 2.35 -11.51
N ALA A 118 -18.57 1.39 -11.59
CA ALA A 118 -19.63 1.22 -10.62
C ALA A 118 -19.11 0.98 -9.18
N LEU A 119 -17.98 0.31 -9.03
CA LEU A 119 -17.36 0.11 -7.73
C LEU A 119 -16.72 1.40 -7.21
N CYS A 120 -16.15 2.22 -8.11
CA CYS A 120 -15.65 3.55 -7.77
C CYS A 120 -16.79 4.43 -7.26
N ASP A 121 -17.93 4.46 -7.99
CA ASP A 121 -19.11 5.22 -7.58
C ASP A 121 -19.61 4.78 -6.20
N SER A 122 -19.66 3.48 -5.92
CA SER A 122 -20.05 2.94 -4.62
C SER A 122 -19.08 3.33 -3.50
N VAL A 123 -17.78 3.41 -3.78
CA VAL A 123 -16.76 3.87 -2.82
C VAL A 123 -16.93 5.37 -2.54
N GLU A 124 -17.15 6.18 -3.57
CA GLU A 124 -17.40 7.62 -3.43
C GLU A 124 -18.70 7.87 -2.65
N GLU A 125 -19.78 7.14 -2.96
CA GLU A 125 -21.04 7.21 -2.24
C GLU A 125 -20.85 6.90 -0.75
N TYR A 126 -20.15 5.81 -0.41
CA TYR A 126 -19.86 5.50 0.98
C TYR A 126 -19.16 6.64 1.69
N PHE A 127 -18.08 7.15 1.12
CA PHE A 127 -17.31 8.23 1.74
C PHE A 127 -18.14 9.52 1.86
N ALA A 128 -18.98 9.83 0.87
CA ALA A 128 -19.89 10.96 0.93
C ALA A 128 -20.88 10.87 2.10
N THR A 129 -21.41 9.67 2.41
CA THR A 129 -22.27 9.47 3.60
C THR A 129 -21.52 9.75 4.91
N GLN A 130 -20.18 9.68 4.89
CA GLN A 130 -19.31 9.98 6.03
C GLN A 130 -18.79 11.42 6.05
N GLY A 131 -19.25 12.27 5.13
CA GLY A 131 -18.79 13.66 4.96
C GLY A 131 -17.40 13.77 4.36
N ILE A 132 -16.90 12.71 3.71
CA ILE A 132 -15.61 12.65 3.03
C ILE A 132 -15.89 12.68 1.52
N ASN A 133 -15.50 13.76 0.86
CA ASN A 133 -15.80 13.96 -0.56
C ASN A 133 -14.74 14.84 -1.26
N ILE A 134 -14.88 15.00 -2.56
CA ILE A 134 -13.96 15.76 -3.40
C ILE A 134 -14.08 17.25 -3.11
N GLU A 135 -15.29 17.76 -2.87
CA GLU A 135 -15.58 19.18 -2.72
C GLU A 135 -14.92 19.80 -1.48
N ASN A 136 -14.69 18.98 -0.44
CA ASN A 136 -14.02 19.43 0.79
C ASN A 136 -12.55 18.99 0.89
N ASP A 137 -11.95 18.50 -0.20
CA ASP A 137 -10.56 18.05 -0.32
C ASP A 137 -10.21 16.83 0.57
N THR A 138 -11.20 16.10 1.12
CA THR A 138 -10.94 14.96 2.00
C THR A 138 -10.90 13.62 1.28
N LEU A 139 -11.43 13.54 0.05
CA LEU A 139 -11.32 12.40 -0.86
C LEU A 139 -10.46 12.78 -2.06
N ALA A 140 -9.48 11.94 -2.36
CA ALA A 140 -8.68 12.04 -3.58
C ALA A 140 -9.02 10.90 -4.54
N ILE A 141 -9.00 11.20 -5.84
CA ILE A 141 -9.16 10.21 -6.90
C ILE A 141 -7.91 10.24 -7.78
N TRP A 142 -7.29 9.09 -7.97
CA TRP A 142 -6.11 8.94 -8.81
C TRP A 142 -6.28 7.74 -9.75
N LEU A 143 -7.03 7.98 -10.79
CA LEU A 143 -7.35 6.99 -11.82
C LEU A 143 -6.81 7.45 -13.18
N SER A 144 -6.70 6.54 -14.15
CA SER A 144 -6.35 6.91 -15.51
C SER A 144 -7.41 7.86 -16.08
N GLY A 145 -7.01 9.11 -16.35
CA GLY A 145 -7.90 10.15 -16.91
C GLY A 145 -8.76 10.90 -15.88
N ARG A 146 -8.66 10.59 -14.57
CA ARG A 146 -9.33 11.34 -13.51
C ARG A 146 -8.41 11.53 -12.31
N HIS A 147 -7.98 12.76 -12.07
CA HIS A 147 -7.11 13.15 -10.97
C HIS A 147 -7.78 14.30 -10.20
N GLU A 148 -8.18 14.00 -8.94
CA GLU A 148 -8.86 14.95 -8.06
C GLU A 148 -8.15 14.97 -6.70
N ASN A 149 -7.83 16.15 -6.21
CA ASN A 149 -7.24 16.40 -4.88
C ASN A 149 -5.94 15.61 -4.61
N ILE A 150 -5.14 15.35 -5.64
CA ILE A 150 -3.88 14.60 -5.52
C ILE A 150 -2.70 15.48 -5.10
N GLU A 151 -2.84 16.80 -5.16
CA GLU A 151 -1.82 17.76 -4.74
C GLU A 151 -1.56 17.61 -3.24
N ASN A 152 -0.29 17.64 -2.85
CA ASN A 152 0.16 17.54 -1.46
C ASN A 152 -0.35 16.28 -0.72
N ILE A 153 -0.79 15.25 -1.46
CA ILE A 153 -1.30 14.01 -0.87
C ILE A 153 -0.23 13.28 -0.05
N SER A 154 1.03 13.50 -0.36
CA SER A 154 2.18 12.89 0.34
C SER A 154 2.60 13.65 1.59
N ASP A 155 2.11 14.86 1.80
CA ASP A 155 2.42 15.65 3.00
C ASP A 155 1.79 14.99 4.23
N ASN A 156 2.53 14.92 5.34
CA ASN A 156 2.09 14.21 6.53
C ASN A 156 0.76 14.73 7.10
N ASP A 157 0.50 16.04 6.99
CA ASP A 157 -0.71 16.73 7.45
C ASP A 157 -1.75 16.95 6.34
N GLY A 158 -1.55 16.37 5.14
CA GLY A 158 -2.45 16.51 4.01
C GLY A 158 -3.92 16.27 4.40
N LYS A 159 -4.84 17.06 3.83
CA LYS A 159 -6.26 17.03 4.17
C LYS A 159 -6.96 15.71 3.81
N GLN A 160 -6.48 15.04 2.77
CA GLN A 160 -7.10 13.82 2.27
C GLN A 160 -7.10 12.73 3.35
N ILE A 161 -8.27 12.12 3.54
CA ILE A 161 -8.50 10.98 4.44
C ILE A 161 -8.41 9.67 3.65
N ALA A 162 -8.84 9.69 2.39
CA ALA A 162 -8.80 8.55 1.50
C ALA A 162 -8.35 8.94 0.09
N VAL A 163 -7.72 7.98 -0.59
CA VAL A 163 -7.42 8.05 -2.02
C VAL A 163 -7.88 6.78 -2.72
N VAL A 164 -8.55 6.93 -3.85
CA VAL A 164 -9.00 5.83 -4.70
C VAL A 164 -8.02 5.66 -5.86
N ILE A 165 -7.51 4.43 -6.03
CA ILE A 165 -6.54 4.08 -7.07
C ILE A 165 -6.97 2.80 -7.80
N LYS A 166 -6.61 2.63 -9.08
CA LYS A 166 -6.82 1.36 -9.82
C LYS A 166 -5.55 0.50 -9.90
N GLN A 167 -4.48 1.09 -10.36
CA GLN A 167 -3.17 0.42 -10.37
C GLN A 167 -2.32 1.02 -9.27
N ALA A 168 -1.26 0.29 -8.87
CA ALA A 168 -0.29 0.87 -7.98
C ALA A 168 0.02 2.24 -8.50
N VAL A 169 -0.30 3.23 -7.70
CA VAL A 169 0.02 4.60 -8.00
C VAL A 169 1.43 4.60 -8.51
N ALA A 170 1.55 5.02 -9.75
CA ALA A 170 2.68 4.78 -10.63
C ALA A 170 4.04 4.86 -9.92
N THR A 171 5.00 4.16 -10.47
CA THR A 171 6.42 4.28 -10.14
C THR A 171 6.74 5.70 -9.67
N GLY A 172 7.14 5.82 -8.38
CA GLY A 172 7.55 7.11 -7.82
C GLY A 172 6.64 7.73 -6.76
N TRP A 173 5.42 7.22 -6.52
CA TRP A 173 4.60 7.73 -5.44
C TRP A 173 5.16 7.31 -4.07
N ASP A 174 5.47 8.30 -3.26
CA ASP A 174 5.92 8.15 -1.90
C ASP A 174 4.96 8.89 -0.96
N CYS A 175 4.25 8.16 -0.12
CA CYS A 175 3.29 8.71 0.82
C CYS A 175 3.35 7.93 2.14
N PRO A 176 4.31 8.24 3.01
CA PRO A 176 4.52 7.48 4.25
C PRO A 176 3.34 7.53 5.24
N ARG A 177 2.48 8.55 5.14
CA ARG A 177 1.24 8.61 5.91
C ARG A 177 0.15 7.64 5.42
N ALA A 178 0.32 7.03 4.24
CA ALA A 178 -0.52 5.92 3.79
C ALA A 178 -0.27 4.70 4.68
N GLN A 179 -1.22 4.42 5.56
CA GLN A 179 -1.06 3.41 6.61
C GLN A 179 -2.13 2.33 6.55
N ILE A 180 -3.20 2.57 5.79
CA ILE A 180 -4.36 1.68 5.69
C ILE A 180 -4.63 1.41 4.21
N LEU A 181 -4.74 0.13 3.85
CA LEU A 181 -5.10 -0.31 2.50
C LEU A 181 -6.44 -1.05 2.54
N VAL A 182 -7.39 -0.61 1.74
CA VAL A 182 -8.58 -1.38 1.38
C VAL A 182 -8.35 -1.97 0.00
N LYS A 183 -8.10 -3.29 -0.05
CA LYS A 183 -7.82 -3.99 -1.30
C LYS A 183 -9.10 -4.64 -1.81
N LEU A 184 -9.71 -4.04 -2.83
CA LEU A 184 -10.90 -4.53 -3.51
C LEU A 184 -10.56 -5.29 -4.81
N ARG A 185 -9.30 -5.29 -5.19
CA ARG A 185 -8.77 -5.98 -6.36
C ARG A 185 -8.28 -7.37 -5.99
N GLU A 186 -8.70 -8.37 -6.75
CA GLU A 186 -8.25 -9.75 -6.64
C GLU A 186 -7.24 -10.12 -7.75
N ASN A 187 -6.53 -11.24 -7.57
CA ASN A 187 -5.67 -11.87 -8.58
C ASN A 187 -4.60 -10.92 -9.17
N MET A 188 -3.81 -10.33 -8.31
CA MET A 188 -2.67 -9.51 -8.74
C MET A 188 -1.40 -10.35 -8.86
N ASP A 189 -0.49 -9.85 -9.68
CA ASP A 189 0.88 -10.38 -9.74
C ASP A 189 1.63 -10.04 -8.43
N GLU A 190 2.41 -11.00 -7.98
CA GLU A 190 3.16 -10.98 -6.72
C GLU A 190 4.07 -9.75 -6.58
N THR A 191 4.77 -9.38 -7.65
CA THR A 191 5.65 -8.20 -7.66
C THR A 191 4.88 -6.92 -7.35
N PHE A 192 3.68 -6.79 -7.89
CA PHE A 192 2.83 -5.63 -7.66
C PHE A 192 2.32 -5.59 -6.20
N GLU A 193 2.01 -6.74 -5.63
CA GLU A 193 1.57 -6.84 -4.23
C GLU A 193 2.69 -6.44 -3.26
N ILE A 194 3.91 -6.91 -3.50
CA ILE A 194 5.10 -6.50 -2.73
C ILE A 194 5.29 -4.99 -2.76
N GLN A 195 5.21 -4.39 -3.94
CA GLN A 195 5.37 -2.94 -4.10
C GLN A 195 4.26 -2.14 -3.39
N THR A 196 3.01 -2.60 -3.46
CA THR A 196 1.89 -1.94 -2.78
C THR A 196 2.04 -2.02 -1.27
N ILE A 197 2.38 -3.19 -0.73
CA ILE A 197 2.64 -3.39 0.69
C ILE A 197 3.83 -2.52 1.14
N GLY A 198 4.92 -2.52 0.38
CA GLY A 198 6.11 -1.74 0.68
C GLY A 198 5.82 -0.24 0.83
N ARG A 199 4.85 0.31 0.08
CA ARG A 199 4.46 1.72 0.17
C ARG A 199 3.73 2.06 1.46
N ILE A 200 2.76 1.25 1.87
CA ILE A 200 2.01 1.49 3.12
C ILE A 200 2.81 1.18 4.38
N ARG A 201 3.94 0.48 4.24
CA ARG A 201 4.85 0.19 5.35
C ARG A 201 5.81 1.32 5.71
N ARG A 202 5.96 2.34 4.88
CA ARG A 202 6.87 3.46 5.17
C ARG A 202 6.43 4.23 6.41
N MET A 203 7.40 4.64 7.24
CA MET A 203 7.11 5.48 8.41
C MET A 203 7.06 6.96 8.01
N PRO A 204 6.07 7.75 8.49
CA PRO A 204 5.90 9.15 8.10
C PRO A 204 7.11 10.06 8.37
N GLU A 205 7.84 9.80 9.45
CA GLU A 205 8.99 10.61 9.89
C GLU A 205 10.28 9.78 9.96
N ALA A 206 10.31 8.63 9.26
CA ALA A 206 11.42 7.66 9.33
C ALA A 206 11.81 7.35 10.79
N ASN A 207 10.80 7.21 11.66
CA ASN A 207 10.95 6.94 13.08
C ASN A 207 9.74 6.20 13.63
N HIS A 208 9.94 5.32 14.62
CA HIS A 208 8.84 4.70 15.35
C HIS A 208 8.33 5.60 16.48
N TYR A 209 7.05 5.47 16.78
CA TYR A 209 6.37 6.28 17.80
C TYR A 209 6.20 5.55 19.14
N ASP A 210 6.76 4.33 19.27
CA ASP A 210 6.59 3.43 20.43
C ASP A 210 5.12 3.21 20.79
N ASN A 211 4.30 3.08 19.75
CA ASN A 211 2.88 2.81 19.86
C ASN A 211 2.46 1.84 18.75
N GLN A 212 1.90 0.70 19.12
CA GLN A 212 1.53 -0.36 18.17
C GLN A 212 0.61 0.13 17.05
N LEU A 213 -0.37 0.97 17.37
CA LEU A 213 -1.31 1.48 16.37
C LEU A 213 -0.65 2.42 15.36
N LEU A 214 0.36 3.16 15.77
CA LEU A 214 1.12 4.06 14.90
C LEU A 214 2.22 3.35 14.12
N ASP A 215 2.85 2.34 14.74
CA ASP A 215 3.99 1.62 14.19
C ASP A 215 3.59 0.41 13.32
N TYR A 216 2.28 0.15 13.14
CA TYR A 216 1.73 -0.91 12.31
C TYR A 216 1.02 -0.34 11.09
N CYS A 217 0.89 -1.14 10.02
CA CYS A 217 0.01 -0.84 8.89
C CYS A 217 -1.11 -1.88 8.79
N TYR A 218 -2.20 -1.49 8.15
CA TYR A 218 -3.47 -2.23 8.18
C TYR A 218 -3.97 -2.50 6.77
N ILE A 219 -4.39 -3.73 6.52
CA ILE A 219 -5.02 -4.12 5.26
C ILE A 219 -6.39 -4.73 5.53
N TYR A 220 -7.38 -4.27 4.79
CA TYR A 220 -8.74 -4.81 4.79
C TYR A 220 -9.06 -5.35 3.41
N THR A 221 -9.32 -6.66 3.31
CA THR A 221 -9.58 -7.34 2.04
C THR A 221 -10.33 -8.66 2.24
N LEU A 222 -11.02 -9.11 1.21
CA LEU A 222 -11.61 -10.45 1.13
C LEU A 222 -10.84 -11.35 0.14
N ASP A 223 -9.77 -10.86 -0.46
CA ASP A 223 -8.89 -11.63 -1.36
C ASP A 223 -8.11 -12.69 -0.57
N LYS A 224 -8.54 -13.94 -0.71
CA LYS A 224 -7.93 -15.07 -0.01
C LYS A 224 -6.51 -15.37 -0.47
N ALA A 225 -6.24 -15.21 -1.77
CA ALA A 225 -4.91 -15.46 -2.33
C ALA A 225 -3.90 -14.49 -1.74
N PHE A 226 -4.26 -13.22 -1.69
CA PHE A 226 -3.46 -12.18 -1.05
C PHE A 226 -3.21 -12.47 0.45
N ILE A 227 -4.25 -12.86 1.18
CA ILE A 227 -4.13 -13.18 2.61
C ILE A 227 -3.14 -14.33 2.85
N GLU A 228 -3.20 -15.39 2.04
CA GLU A 228 -2.26 -16.53 2.18
C GLU A 228 -0.84 -16.16 1.75
N TYR A 229 -0.69 -15.32 0.72
CA TYR A 229 0.59 -14.77 0.30
C TYR A 229 1.24 -13.91 1.39
N ALA A 230 0.52 -12.93 1.90
CA ALA A 230 1.02 -12.02 2.94
C ALA A 230 1.44 -12.74 4.23
N LYS A 231 0.81 -13.88 4.55
CA LYS A 231 1.22 -14.73 5.67
C LYS A 231 2.60 -15.34 5.47
N LYS A 232 2.93 -15.75 4.25
CA LYS A 232 4.21 -16.41 3.96
C LYS A 232 5.36 -15.41 4.00
N GLU A 233 5.16 -14.23 3.41
CA GLU A 233 6.23 -13.26 3.17
C GLU A 233 6.49 -12.34 4.38
N SER A 234 5.45 -11.97 5.10
CA SER A 234 5.58 -10.93 6.15
C SER A 234 5.68 -11.49 7.58
N GLY A 235 5.71 -12.80 7.76
CA GLY A 235 5.61 -13.37 9.12
C GLY A 235 4.36 -12.88 9.88
N ALA A 236 3.32 -12.48 9.17
CA ALA A 236 2.18 -11.76 9.70
C ALA A 236 1.47 -12.53 10.82
N HIS A 237 1.67 -12.11 12.06
CA HIS A 237 1.12 -12.76 13.25
C HIS A 237 -0.38 -12.49 13.47
N ALA A 238 -1.00 -11.56 12.72
CA ALA A 238 -2.37 -11.10 12.95
C ALA A 238 -3.32 -11.31 11.76
N VAL A 239 -3.25 -12.46 11.09
CA VAL A 239 -4.20 -12.75 10.00
C VAL A 239 -5.39 -13.55 10.53
N LYS A 240 -6.59 -12.99 10.48
CA LYS A 240 -7.84 -13.70 10.74
C LYS A 240 -8.38 -14.32 9.46
N LYS A 241 -8.72 -15.62 9.49
CA LYS A 241 -9.51 -16.24 8.41
C LYS A 241 -10.95 -15.72 8.51
N VAL A 242 -11.42 -15.10 7.43
CA VAL A 242 -12.79 -14.61 7.33
C VAL A 242 -13.52 -15.41 6.26
N PHE A 243 -14.73 -15.85 6.59
CA PHE A 243 -15.60 -16.56 5.66
C PHE A 243 -16.84 -15.71 5.41
N ILE A 244 -17.23 -15.60 4.15
CA ILE A 244 -18.51 -14.98 3.77
C ILE A 244 -19.57 -16.06 3.81
N LYS A 245 -20.70 -15.81 4.46
CA LYS A 245 -21.84 -16.75 4.44
C LYS A 245 -22.29 -17.03 3.01
N PRO A 246 -22.70 -18.26 2.68
CA PRO A 246 -23.09 -18.65 1.33
C PRO A 246 -24.14 -17.74 0.68
N GLN A 247 -25.07 -17.20 1.44
CA GLN A 247 -26.13 -16.30 0.97
C GLN A 247 -25.63 -14.97 0.42
N TYR A 248 -24.41 -14.54 0.81
CA TYR A 248 -23.78 -13.30 0.35
C TYR A 248 -22.72 -13.53 -0.73
N LYS A 249 -22.53 -14.77 -1.20
CA LYS A 249 -21.52 -15.12 -2.22
C LYS A 249 -21.95 -14.76 -3.65
N THR A 250 -23.21 -14.47 -3.87
CA THR A 250 -23.76 -14.18 -5.21
C THR A 250 -23.90 -12.69 -5.45
N PHE A 251 -22.82 -11.91 -5.23
CA PHE A 251 -22.79 -10.53 -5.71
C PHE A 251 -22.32 -10.54 -7.17
N ARG A 252 -23.19 -10.14 -8.09
CA ARG A 252 -22.79 -9.72 -9.43
C ARG A 252 -22.45 -8.23 -9.33
N LEU A 253 -21.18 -7.91 -9.58
CA LEU A 253 -20.76 -6.56 -9.91
C LEU A 253 -21.41 -6.12 -11.22
#